data_f969710e469278bfa8d2c67f52472734
#
_entry.id   f969710e469278bfa8d2c67f52472734
#
_cell.length_a   1.000
_cell.length_b   1.000
_cell.length_c   1.000
_cell.angle_alpha   90.00
_cell.angle_beta   90.00
_cell.angle_gamma   90.00
#
_symmetry.space_group_name_H-M   'P 1'
#
loop_
_entity.id
_entity.type
_entity.pdbx_description
1 polymer ?
#
loop_
_entity_poly.entity_id
_entity_poly.type
_entity_poly.pdbx_seq_one_letter_code
_entity_poly.pdbx_strand_id
1 'polypeptide(L)'
;MSNGQNRIDYGALNNVPRLLMEARLRPLQGHRFQPTGFADLGPARYTLPDGTEMLLVESVQSVANRMELACWDQAADDLIQELRGLPYIRVRKSADNGSLTTSILEAHRINSPYILEGEDKSVFNRLKQDAAGLETGPVDIRALARLVLKYDPNAVIHGVFLAKSDLAGGRLRLPRVLSGFIEASDVRPAESGGVKNDRVDPSGDTKQGFGNVPFHRTEFVAGEIKAYFNLDLALLRGYGLPDEAAQLLIALSLFKVRRFLSTGLRLRTACDLELDGDLTVTRPAGFTVPPETDLLAECKRLIGQCRQHFAEPPITEVVWEPARTTRRGKNARAADTENGSTENADASDEEEGSDR
;
A
#
# COMPACT_ATOMS: atom_id res chain seq x y z
N MET A 1 9.58 37.14 -15.78
CA MET A 1 10.59 36.34 -15.08
C MET A 1 10.23 34.87 -15.34
N SER A 2 10.97 34.20 -16.21
CA SER A 2 10.70 32.82 -16.59
C SER A 2 11.05 31.94 -15.39
N ASN A 3 10.04 31.35 -14.73
CA ASN A 3 10.21 30.27 -13.80
C ASN A 3 10.77 29.07 -14.58
N GLY A 4 12.09 28.94 -14.66
CA GLY A 4 12.76 27.72 -15.05
C GLY A 4 12.47 26.69 -13.95
N GLN A 5 11.36 25.97 -14.08
CA GLN A 5 11.15 24.77 -13.27
C GLN A 5 12.32 23.83 -13.59
N ASN A 6 13.23 23.69 -12.65
CA ASN A 6 14.34 22.75 -12.73
C ASN A 6 13.73 21.35 -12.89
N ARG A 7 13.83 20.80 -14.10
CA ARG A 7 13.46 19.40 -14.33
C ARG A 7 14.35 18.50 -13.46
N ILE A 8 13.75 17.50 -12.84
CA ILE A 8 14.52 16.50 -12.12
C ILE A 8 15.36 15.72 -13.11
N ASP A 9 16.66 15.65 -12.85
CA ASP A 9 17.59 14.84 -13.64
C ASP A 9 17.59 13.39 -13.14
N TYR A 10 17.08 12.49 -13.97
CA TYR A 10 17.09 11.05 -13.73
C TYR A 10 18.28 10.33 -14.37
N GLY A 11 19.25 11.06 -14.97
CA GLY A 11 20.36 10.48 -15.73
C GLY A 11 21.14 9.42 -14.96
N ALA A 12 21.38 9.64 -13.66
CA ALA A 12 22.06 8.68 -12.78
C ALA A 12 21.27 7.34 -12.61
N LEU A 13 19.98 7.32 -12.94
CA LEU A 13 19.12 6.14 -12.80
C LEU A 13 19.00 5.31 -14.10
N ASN A 14 19.44 5.83 -15.24
CA ASN A 14 19.18 5.24 -16.55
C ASN A 14 19.74 3.83 -16.74
N ASN A 15 20.91 3.53 -16.20
CA ASN A 15 21.61 2.27 -16.44
C ASN A 15 21.77 1.41 -15.18
N VAL A 16 21.09 1.77 -14.08
CA VAL A 16 21.15 0.99 -12.84
C VAL A 16 19.90 0.14 -12.66
N PRO A 17 20.02 -1.09 -12.13
CA PRO A 17 18.86 -1.97 -11.98
C PRO A 17 17.97 -1.59 -10.82
N ARG A 18 18.50 -0.96 -9.77
CA ARG A 18 17.81 -0.65 -8.51
C ARG A 18 18.21 0.72 -7.99
N LEU A 19 17.24 1.41 -7.41
CA LEU A 19 17.49 2.55 -6.51
C LEU A 19 17.16 2.08 -5.09
N LEU A 20 18.20 1.99 -4.24
CA LEU A 20 18.06 1.59 -2.85
C LEU A 20 18.21 2.79 -1.93
N MET A 21 17.27 2.92 -0.99
CA MET A 21 17.21 4.04 -0.06
C MET A 21 16.98 3.52 1.35
N GLU A 22 17.58 4.19 2.33
CA GLU A 22 17.46 3.87 3.75
C GLU A 22 17.18 5.14 4.55
N ALA A 23 16.38 5.00 5.61
CA ALA A 23 16.09 6.08 6.54
C ALA A 23 16.13 5.56 7.97
N ARG A 24 16.93 6.20 8.82
CA ARG A 24 16.92 5.90 10.25
C ARG A 24 15.68 6.52 10.87
N LEU A 25 15.06 5.78 11.78
CA LEU A 25 13.86 6.19 12.49
C LEU A 25 14.08 6.09 13.99
N ARG A 26 13.30 6.86 14.75
CA ARG A 26 13.23 6.73 16.21
C ARG A 26 11.79 6.93 16.68
N PRO A 27 11.41 6.40 17.85
CA PRO A 27 10.14 6.74 18.46
C PRO A 27 10.01 8.26 18.66
N LEU A 28 8.85 8.82 18.27
CA LEU A 28 8.57 10.25 18.43
C LEU A 28 8.64 10.68 19.90
N GLN A 29 8.21 9.80 20.80
CA GLN A 29 8.28 10.01 22.24
C GLN A 29 8.73 8.74 22.97
N GLY A 30 9.62 8.88 23.95
CA GLY A 30 10.13 7.77 24.74
C GLY A 30 11.07 6.88 23.94
N HIS A 31 11.09 5.58 24.29
CA HIS A 31 12.02 4.61 23.71
C HIS A 31 11.34 3.32 23.25
N ARG A 32 10.08 3.11 23.65
CA ARG A 32 9.34 1.88 23.38
C ARG A 32 8.44 2.04 22.15
N PHE A 33 8.28 0.97 21.43
CA PHE A 33 7.35 0.88 20.31
C PHE A 33 6.73 -0.52 20.23
N GLN A 34 5.54 -0.60 19.65
CA GLN A 34 4.85 -1.86 19.35
C GLN A 34 5.02 -2.16 17.86
N PRO A 35 5.61 -3.31 17.50
CA PRO A 35 5.75 -3.72 16.10
C PRO A 35 4.42 -4.22 15.52
N THR A 36 4.41 -4.50 14.22
CA THR A 36 3.38 -5.35 13.63
C THR A 36 3.45 -6.75 14.24
N GLY A 37 2.34 -7.48 14.25
CA GLY A 37 2.28 -8.84 14.77
C GLY A 37 0.96 -9.52 14.47
N PHE A 38 0.95 -10.84 14.56
CA PHE A 38 -0.26 -11.64 14.43
C PHE A 38 -0.78 -12.01 15.81
N ALA A 39 -2.10 -12.08 15.96
CA ALA A 39 -2.74 -12.40 17.23
C ALA A 39 -2.20 -13.70 17.85
N ASP A 40 -1.98 -14.73 17.05
CA ASP A 40 -1.56 -16.08 17.51
C ASP A 40 -0.03 -16.28 17.51
N LEU A 41 0.72 -15.51 16.70
CA LEU A 41 2.17 -15.66 16.54
C LEU A 41 2.97 -14.56 17.24
N GLY A 42 2.32 -13.47 17.62
CA GLY A 42 3.00 -12.30 18.16
C GLY A 42 3.86 -11.57 17.11
N PRO A 43 4.83 -10.77 17.54
CA PRO A 43 5.71 -10.01 16.68
C PRO A 43 6.67 -10.89 15.88
N ALA A 44 6.97 -10.49 14.64
CA ALA A 44 7.91 -11.20 13.77
C ALA A 44 9.36 -10.92 14.20
N ARG A 45 9.88 -11.76 15.11
CA ARG A 45 11.25 -11.73 15.63
C ARG A 45 12.10 -12.79 14.94
N TYR A 46 13.36 -12.46 14.70
CA TYR A 46 14.36 -13.40 14.20
C TYR A 46 15.76 -12.99 14.66
N THR A 47 16.71 -13.92 14.61
CA THR A 47 18.09 -13.70 15.06
C THR A 47 19.04 -13.88 13.88
N LEU A 48 19.92 -12.92 13.65
CA LEU A 48 20.97 -13.04 12.65
C LEU A 48 22.04 -14.05 13.07
N PRO A 49 22.86 -14.56 12.12
CA PRO A 49 23.93 -15.54 12.45
C PRO A 49 24.96 -15.03 13.47
N ASP A 50 25.13 -13.74 13.61
CA ASP A 50 26.01 -13.11 14.60
C ASP A 50 25.37 -12.93 15.98
N GLY A 51 24.13 -13.36 16.15
CA GLY A 51 23.36 -13.25 17.38
C GLY A 51 22.57 -11.95 17.54
N THR A 52 22.57 -11.05 16.55
CA THR A 52 21.78 -9.81 16.60
C THR A 52 20.28 -10.13 16.57
N GLU A 53 19.55 -9.67 17.57
CA GLU A 53 18.10 -9.80 17.64
C GLU A 53 17.42 -8.75 16.73
N MET A 54 16.59 -9.23 15.83
CA MET A 54 15.88 -8.44 14.83
C MET A 54 14.37 -8.47 15.05
N LEU A 55 13.68 -7.46 14.56
CA LEU A 55 12.23 -7.34 14.64
C LEU A 55 11.67 -6.64 13.40
N LEU A 56 10.70 -7.24 12.74
CA LEU A 56 9.92 -6.56 11.70
C LEU A 56 8.96 -5.57 12.37
N VAL A 57 9.17 -4.29 12.13
CA VAL A 57 8.33 -3.21 12.69
C VAL A 57 7.11 -2.97 11.80
N GLU A 58 7.30 -3.00 10.48
CA GLU A 58 6.24 -2.80 9.50
C GLU A 58 6.51 -3.60 8.22
N SER A 59 5.49 -4.31 7.74
CA SER A 59 5.62 -5.21 6.58
C SER A 59 5.68 -4.48 5.26
N VAL A 60 6.13 -5.19 4.21
CA VAL A 60 6.19 -4.64 2.83
C VAL A 60 4.80 -4.25 2.31
N GLN A 61 3.77 -5.01 2.67
CA GLN A 61 2.41 -4.72 2.25
C GLN A 61 1.86 -3.48 2.96
N SER A 62 2.03 -3.40 4.27
CA SER A 62 1.55 -2.27 5.05
C SER A 62 2.25 -0.96 4.65
N VAL A 63 3.58 -0.97 4.46
CA VAL A 63 4.30 0.21 3.97
C VAL A 63 3.80 0.64 2.59
N ALA A 64 3.47 -0.31 1.69
CA ALA A 64 2.88 0.02 0.40
C ALA A 64 1.53 0.73 0.55
N ASN A 65 0.62 0.20 1.37
CA ASN A 65 -0.70 0.81 1.62
C ASN A 65 -0.56 2.22 2.23
N ARG A 66 0.39 2.41 3.16
CA ARG A 66 0.66 3.73 3.75
C ARG A 66 1.23 4.73 2.74
N MET A 67 2.07 4.27 1.83
CA MET A 67 2.56 5.09 0.72
C MET A 67 1.46 5.46 -0.27
N GLU A 68 0.46 4.60 -0.47
CA GLU A 68 -0.74 4.92 -1.27
C GLU A 68 -1.60 5.95 -0.53
N LEU A 69 -1.85 5.75 0.76
CA LEU A 69 -2.59 6.70 1.58
C LEU A 69 -1.93 8.10 1.63
N ALA A 70 -0.61 8.17 1.53
CA ALA A 70 0.11 9.46 1.46
C ALA A 70 -0.25 10.32 0.23
N CYS A 71 -0.88 9.72 -0.79
CA CYS A 71 -1.39 10.44 -1.97
C CYS A 71 -2.83 10.93 -1.80
N TRP A 72 -3.52 10.54 -0.72
CA TRP A 72 -4.94 10.77 -0.50
C TRP A 72 -5.20 11.92 0.46
N ASP A 73 -6.13 12.80 0.11
CA ASP A 73 -6.68 13.82 1.00
C ASP A 73 -8.01 13.32 1.57
N GLN A 74 -7.99 12.88 2.83
CA GLN A 74 -9.16 12.34 3.52
C GLN A 74 -10.31 13.35 3.60
N ALA A 75 -10.01 14.64 3.75
CA ALA A 75 -11.04 15.68 3.89
C ALA A 75 -11.72 15.97 2.56
N ALA A 76 -10.97 15.90 1.46
CA ALA A 76 -11.50 16.09 0.12
C ALA A 76 -12.09 14.81 -0.50
N ASP A 77 -11.85 13.65 0.12
CA ASP A 77 -12.14 12.32 -0.43
C ASP A 77 -11.64 12.17 -1.88
N ASP A 78 -10.39 12.59 -2.10
CA ASP A 78 -9.76 12.60 -3.42
C ASP A 78 -8.23 12.59 -3.28
N LEU A 79 -7.52 12.44 -4.39
CA LEU A 79 -6.09 12.68 -4.44
C LEU A 79 -5.77 14.10 -3.98
N ILE A 80 -4.60 14.27 -3.33
CA ILE A 80 -4.07 15.61 -3.06
C ILE A 80 -4.03 16.44 -4.35
N GLN A 81 -4.19 17.75 -4.22
CA GLN A 81 -4.45 18.66 -5.34
C GLN A 81 -3.45 18.52 -6.49
N GLU A 82 -2.17 18.34 -6.20
CA GLU A 82 -1.09 18.25 -7.19
C GLU A 82 -1.09 16.94 -7.98
N LEU A 83 -1.72 15.89 -7.44
CA LEU A 83 -1.83 14.58 -8.08
C LEU A 83 -3.16 14.37 -8.80
N ARG A 84 -4.09 15.33 -8.75
CA ARG A 84 -5.35 15.27 -9.49
C ARG A 84 -5.10 15.18 -10.99
N GLY A 85 -5.82 14.26 -11.62
CA GLY A 85 -5.60 13.88 -13.03
C GLY A 85 -4.90 12.55 -13.19
N LEU A 86 -4.34 11.96 -12.12
CA LEU A 86 -3.99 10.54 -12.11
C LEU A 86 -5.26 9.72 -12.19
N PRO A 87 -5.30 8.65 -13.01
CA PRO A 87 -6.45 7.77 -13.06
C PRO A 87 -6.50 6.87 -11.82
N TYR A 88 -7.72 6.59 -11.40
CA TYR A 88 -8.06 5.56 -10.41
C TYR A 88 -9.52 5.14 -10.55
N ILE A 89 -9.89 4.03 -9.91
CA ILE A 89 -11.27 3.54 -9.90
C ILE A 89 -11.92 3.94 -8.59
N ARG A 90 -13.06 4.64 -8.67
CA ARG A 90 -13.88 5.02 -7.51
C ARG A 90 -15.10 4.13 -7.43
N VAL A 91 -15.35 3.57 -6.26
CA VAL A 91 -16.55 2.80 -5.95
C VAL A 91 -17.56 3.70 -5.24
N ARG A 92 -18.77 3.78 -5.78
CA ARG A 92 -19.87 4.55 -5.18
C ARG A 92 -20.89 3.63 -4.54
N LYS A 93 -21.58 4.12 -3.52
CA LYS A 93 -22.74 3.45 -2.94
C LYS A 93 -23.95 3.66 -3.82
N SER A 94 -24.77 2.62 -4.03
CA SER A 94 -26.02 2.76 -4.78
C SER A 94 -27.07 3.59 -4.07
N ALA A 95 -27.07 3.56 -2.72
CA ALA A 95 -28.13 4.18 -1.91
C ALA A 95 -28.11 5.74 -1.95
N ASP A 96 -26.95 6.35 -1.92
CA ASP A 96 -26.77 7.80 -1.79
C ASP A 96 -25.78 8.39 -2.80
N ASN A 97 -25.25 7.57 -3.68
CA ASN A 97 -24.16 7.91 -4.61
C ASN A 97 -22.90 8.47 -3.93
N GLY A 98 -22.77 8.26 -2.61
CA GLY A 98 -21.58 8.61 -1.83
C GLY A 98 -20.39 7.72 -2.20
N SER A 99 -19.18 8.19 -1.96
CA SER A 99 -17.97 7.37 -2.11
C SER A 99 -17.99 6.24 -1.08
N LEU A 100 -17.64 5.03 -1.51
CA LEU A 100 -17.45 3.86 -0.64
C LEU A 100 -15.97 3.61 -0.43
N THR A 101 -15.23 3.43 -1.51
CA THR A 101 -13.78 3.19 -1.53
C THR A 101 -13.19 3.48 -2.91
N THR A 102 -11.88 3.29 -3.07
CA THR A 102 -11.19 3.48 -4.35
C THR A 102 -10.12 2.42 -4.54
N SER A 103 -9.63 2.24 -5.78
CA SER A 103 -8.51 1.33 -6.05
C SER A 103 -7.22 1.72 -5.30
N ILE A 104 -7.07 2.98 -4.87
CA ILE A 104 -5.93 3.47 -4.10
C ILE A 104 -6.02 3.07 -2.62
N LEU A 105 -7.25 3.06 -2.07
CA LEU A 105 -7.50 2.76 -0.65
C LEU A 105 -7.67 1.25 -0.39
N GLU A 106 -8.01 0.49 -1.44
CA GLU A 106 -8.19 -0.96 -1.35
C GLU A 106 -6.86 -1.71 -1.36
N ALA A 107 -6.66 -2.60 -0.39
CA ALA A 107 -5.45 -3.43 -0.31
C ALA A 107 -5.21 -4.28 -1.57
N HIS A 108 -6.28 -4.71 -2.23
CA HIS A 108 -6.23 -5.47 -3.49
C HIS A 108 -6.30 -4.60 -4.75
N ARG A 109 -6.31 -3.27 -4.60
CA ARG A 109 -6.33 -2.29 -5.69
C ARG A 109 -7.44 -2.58 -6.70
N ILE A 110 -7.12 -2.63 -7.99
CA ILE A 110 -8.07 -2.94 -9.07
C ILE A 110 -8.76 -4.32 -8.86
N ASN A 111 -8.09 -5.28 -8.18
CA ASN A 111 -8.67 -6.60 -7.92
C ASN A 111 -9.65 -6.63 -6.73
N SER A 112 -9.96 -5.49 -6.13
CA SER A 112 -10.93 -5.41 -5.04
C SER A 112 -12.29 -6.01 -5.44
N PRO A 113 -12.92 -6.81 -4.57
CA PRO A 113 -14.27 -7.32 -4.82
C PRO A 113 -15.29 -6.19 -4.99
N TYR A 114 -15.12 -5.07 -4.31
CA TYR A 114 -15.98 -3.90 -4.48
C TYR A 114 -15.93 -3.32 -5.90
N ILE A 115 -14.83 -3.50 -6.62
CA ILE A 115 -14.66 -3.06 -8.01
C ILE A 115 -15.15 -4.12 -8.99
N LEU A 116 -14.89 -5.41 -8.72
CA LEU A 116 -15.06 -6.47 -9.72
C LEU A 116 -16.30 -7.35 -9.52
N GLU A 117 -16.88 -7.39 -8.29
CA GLU A 117 -17.89 -8.42 -7.95
C GLU A 117 -19.30 -7.85 -7.74
N GLY A 118 -19.51 -6.54 -7.74
CA GLY A 118 -20.83 -5.91 -7.62
C GLY A 118 -21.79 -6.29 -8.78
N GLU A 119 -23.06 -5.88 -8.68
CA GLU A 119 -24.04 -6.03 -9.79
C GLU A 119 -23.64 -5.17 -10.99
N ASP A 120 -23.10 -3.97 -10.76
CA ASP A 120 -22.52 -3.14 -11.83
C ASP A 120 -21.23 -3.76 -12.35
N LYS A 121 -21.28 -4.34 -13.54
CA LYS A 121 -20.15 -4.96 -14.24
C LYS A 121 -19.47 -4.01 -15.25
N SER A 122 -19.78 -2.73 -15.24
CA SER A 122 -19.28 -1.77 -16.24
C SER A 122 -17.76 -1.74 -16.28
N VAL A 123 -17.10 -1.59 -15.13
CA VAL A 123 -15.62 -1.58 -15.00
C VAL A 123 -15.04 -2.95 -15.32
N PHE A 124 -15.62 -4.03 -14.77
CA PHE A 124 -15.17 -5.38 -15.04
C PHE A 124 -15.20 -5.70 -16.56
N ASN A 125 -16.30 -5.37 -17.24
CA ASN A 125 -16.44 -5.61 -18.69
C ASN A 125 -15.46 -4.78 -19.50
N ARG A 126 -15.19 -3.53 -19.09
CA ARG A 126 -14.20 -2.66 -19.73
C ARG A 126 -12.79 -3.22 -19.56
N LEU A 127 -12.43 -3.67 -18.36
CA LEU A 127 -11.14 -4.33 -18.10
C LEU A 127 -11.01 -5.61 -18.93
N LYS A 128 -12.06 -6.42 -19.01
CA LYS A 128 -12.09 -7.65 -19.82
C LYS A 128 -11.88 -7.34 -21.30
N GLN A 129 -12.55 -6.35 -21.82
CA GLN A 129 -12.40 -5.90 -23.21
C GLN A 129 -10.97 -5.41 -23.49
N ASP A 130 -10.40 -4.58 -22.62
CA ASP A 130 -9.05 -4.06 -22.77
C ASP A 130 -7.98 -5.16 -22.60
N ALA A 131 -8.29 -6.22 -21.84
CA ALA A 131 -7.42 -7.37 -21.63
C ALA A 131 -7.60 -8.50 -22.66
N ALA A 132 -8.50 -8.36 -23.65
CA ALA A 132 -8.83 -9.44 -24.59
C ALA A 132 -7.59 -9.98 -25.33
N GLY A 133 -6.63 -9.13 -25.68
CA GLY A 133 -5.36 -9.54 -26.29
C GLY A 133 -4.43 -10.34 -25.37
N LEU A 134 -4.75 -10.50 -24.09
CA LEU A 134 -3.95 -11.23 -23.09
C LEU A 134 -4.57 -12.59 -22.72
N GLU A 135 -5.69 -12.98 -23.33
CA GLU A 135 -6.41 -14.22 -22.97
C GLU A 135 -5.67 -15.48 -23.40
N THR A 136 -4.94 -15.45 -24.51
CA THR A 136 -4.26 -16.60 -25.08
C THR A 136 -2.75 -16.39 -25.17
N GLY A 137 -1.97 -17.48 -25.08
CA GLY A 137 -0.52 -17.44 -25.14
C GLY A 137 0.15 -16.88 -23.88
N PRO A 138 1.46 -16.60 -23.92
CA PRO A 138 2.19 -15.95 -22.84
C PRO A 138 1.66 -14.54 -22.58
N VAL A 139 1.58 -14.12 -21.31
CA VAL A 139 1.13 -12.77 -20.96
C VAL A 139 2.16 -11.75 -21.46
N ASP A 140 1.73 -10.86 -22.35
CA ASP A 140 2.54 -9.68 -22.72
C ASP A 140 2.52 -8.69 -21.55
N ILE A 141 3.62 -8.68 -20.79
CA ILE A 141 3.77 -7.83 -19.62
C ILE A 141 3.73 -6.32 -19.95
N ARG A 142 4.13 -5.93 -21.18
CA ARG A 142 4.09 -4.54 -21.63
C ARG A 142 2.68 -4.09 -21.92
N ALA A 143 1.88 -4.95 -22.55
CA ALA A 143 0.46 -4.68 -22.76
C ALA A 143 -0.29 -4.62 -21.44
N LEU A 144 0.01 -5.53 -20.51
CA LEU A 144 -0.57 -5.51 -19.16
C LEU A 144 -0.20 -4.25 -18.39
N ALA A 145 1.07 -3.83 -18.44
CA ALA A 145 1.51 -2.60 -17.75
C ALA A 145 0.79 -1.36 -18.30
N ARG A 146 0.61 -1.26 -19.63
CA ARG A 146 -0.19 -0.17 -20.25
C ARG A 146 -1.65 -0.20 -19.83
N LEU A 147 -2.25 -1.40 -19.76
CA LEU A 147 -3.63 -1.56 -19.29
C LEU A 147 -3.78 -1.08 -17.85
N VAL A 148 -2.90 -1.51 -16.95
CA VAL A 148 -2.95 -1.12 -15.54
C VAL A 148 -2.67 0.39 -15.40
N LEU A 149 -1.68 0.95 -16.11
CA LEU A 149 -1.38 2.38 -16.11
C LEU A 149 -2.59 3.22 -16.53
N LYS A 150 -3.37 2.74 -17.50
CA LYS A 150 -4.59 3.42 -17.99
C LYS A 150 -5.59 3.67 -16.87
N TYR A 151 -5.73 2.73 -15.91
CA TYR A 151 -6.74 2.78 -14.86
C TYR A 151 -6.20 3.16 -13.49
N ASP A 152 -4.94 2.81 -13.18
CA ASP A 152 -4.35 3.07 -11.87
C ASP A 152 -2.81 2.95 -11.89
N PRO A 153 -2.07 4.05 -12.02
CA PRO A 153 -0.60 4.07 -11.92
C PRO A 153 -0.07 3.56 -10.58
N ASN A 154 -0.85 3.67 -9.48
CA ASN A 154 -0.44 3.14 -8.19
C ASN A 154 -0.37 1.62 -8.22
N ALA A 155 -1.30 0.97 -8.93
CA ALA A 155 -1.27 -0.47 -9.13
C ALA A 155 -0.06 -0.94 -9.98
N VAL A 156 0.49 -0.09 -10.86
CA VAL A 156 1.77 -0.38 -11.53
C VAL A 156 2.92 -0.30 -10.54
N ILE A 157 2.94 0.71 -9.67
CA ILE A 157 4.01 0.91 -8.67
C ILE A 157 4.01 -0.20 -7.62
N HIS A 158 2.84 -0.47 -7.02
CA HIS A 158 2.74 -1.38 -5.87
C HIS A 158 2.38 -2.82 -6.25
N GLY A 159 2.21 -3.08 -7.54
CA GLY A 159 1.84 -4.39 -8.07
C GLY A 159 0.34 -4.66 -7.98
N VAL A 160 -0.14 -5.55 -8.83
CA VAL A 160 -1.52 -6.02 -8.84
C VAL A 160 -1.60 -7.45 -9.38
N PHE A 161 -2.53 -8.22 -8.83
CA PHE A 161 -2.87 -9.53 -9.33
C PHE A 161 -4.36 -9.58 -9.64
N LEU A 162 -4.73 -9.65 -10.93
CA LEU A 162 -6.11 -9.79 -11.38
C LEU A 162 -6.46 -11.27 -11.40
N ALA A 163 -7.01 -11.74 -10.28
CA ALA A 163 -7.20 -13.16 -9.99
C ALA A 163 -8.51 -13.75 -10.55
N LYS A 164 -9.38 -12.91 -11.16
CA LYS A 164 -10.66 -13.40 -11.70
C LYS A 164 -10.43 -14.26 -12.94
N SER A 165 -10.98 -15.49 -12.93
CA SER A 165 -10.87 -16.45 -14.04
C SER A 165 -11.35 -15.86 -15.37
N ASP A 166 -12.36 -15.00 -15.33
CA ASP A 166 -12.91 -14.32 -16.50
C ASP A 166 -11.99 -13.21 -17.07
N LEU A 167 -10.93 -12.85 -16.37
CA LEU A 167 -9.88 -11.94 -16.83
C LEU A 167 -8.65 -12.77 -17.21
N ALA A 168 -8.57 -13.19 -18.45
CA ALA A 168 -7.47 -13.98 -19.02
C ALA A 168 -7.07 -15.20 -18.16
N GLY A 169 -8.06 -15.92 -17.59
CA GLY A 169 -7.83 -17.08 -16.75
C GLY A 169 -7.29 -16.79 -15.36
N GLY A 170 -7.40 -15.55 -14.87
CA GLY A 170 -6.92 -15.16 -13.53
C GLY A 170 -5.40 -15.16 -13.37
N ARG A 171 -4.65 -14.94 -14.46
CA ARG A 171 -3.18 -15.04 -14.48
C ARG A 171 -2.45 -13.71 -14.69
N LEU A 172 -3.20 -12.60 -14.78
CA LEU A 172 -2.62 -11.29 -15.03
C LEU A 172 -2.01 -10.73 -13.76
N ARG A 173 -0.68 -10.63 -13.72
CA ARG A 173 0.08 -10.17 -12.57
C ARG A 173 1.16 -9.18 -12.98
N LEU A 174 1.20 -8.02 -12.31
CA LEU A 174 2.33 -7.10 -12.31
C LEU A 174 3.05 -7.18 -10.97
N PRO A 175 4.36 -7.50 -10.95
CA PRO A 175 5.17 -7.41 -9.76
C PRO A 175 5.27 -5.98 -9.25
N ARG A 176 5.60 -5.83 -7.97
CA ARG A 176 5.80 -4.56 -7.29
C ARG A 176 7.09 -3.88 -7.76
N VAL A 177 6.99 -2.64 -8.22
CA VAL A 177 8.14 -1.81 -8.65
C VAL A 177 8.78 -1.11 -7.45
N LEU A 178 7.96 -0.56 -6.53
CA LEU A 178 8.42 0.06 -5.30
C LEU A 178 8.04 -0.80 -4.11
N SER A 179 9.02 -1.23 -3.33
CA SER A 179 8.82 -1.92 -2.05
C SER A 179 9.52 -1.16 -0.92
N GLY A 180 9.00 -1.27 0.29
CA GLY A 180 9.61 -0.75 1.49
C GLY A 180 9.16 -1.58 2.69
N PHE A 181 9.95 -1.63 3.74
CA PHE A 181 9.65 -2.25 5.01
C PHE A 181 10.44 -1.56 6.13
N ILE A 182 10.08 -1.80 7.37
CA ILE A 182 10.77 -1.23 8.53
C ILE A 182 11.21 -2.37 9.44
N GLU A 183 12.48 -2.38 9.80
CA GLU A 183 13.08 -3.33 10.74
C GLU A 183 13.79 -2.62 11.88
N ALA A 184 13.88 -3.31 13.00
CA ALA A 184 14.67 -2.89 14.15
C ALA A 184 15.72 -3.95 14.48
N SER A 185 16.90 -3.51 14.91
CA SER A 185 18.01 -4.36 15.36
C SER A 185 18.37 -4.10 16.82
N ASP A 186 19.06 -5.06 17.44
CA ASP A 186 19.41 -5.06 18.87
C ASP A 186 18.18 -4.86 19.75
N VAL A 187 17.11 -5.58 19.42
CA VAL A 187 15.82 -5.42 20.09
C VAL A 187 15.76 -6.15 21.42
N ARG A 188 15.05 -5.56 22.37
CA ARG A 188 14.74 -6.20 23.67
C ARG A 188 13.26 -5.98 24.00
N PRO A 189 12.57 -6.99 24.55
CA PRO A 189 11.22 -6.82 25.00
C PRO A 189 11.16 -5.85 26.18
N ALA A 190 10.09 -5.06 26.20
CA ALA A 190 9.74 -4.13 27.29
C ALA A 190 8.33 -4.49 27.75
N GLU A 191 8.26 -5.30 28.78
CA GLU A 191 6.99 -5.78 29.33
C GLU A 191 6.32 -4.67 30.13
N SER A 192 5.02 -4.51 29.92
CA SER A 192 4.17 -3.61 30.67
C SER A 192 2.77 -4.19 30.83
N GLY A 193 1.96 -3.56 31.65
CA GLY A 193 0.60 -4.01 31.87
C GLY A 193 -0.16 -3.01 32.73
N GLY A 194 -1.40 -3.29 32.95
CA GLY A 194 -2.29 -2.47 33.76
C GLY A 194 -3.61 -3.17 34.01
N VAL A 195 -4.52 -2.43 34.59
CA VAL A 195 -5.91 -2.88 34.79
C VAL A 195 -6.83 -1.85 34.16
N LYS A 196 -7.65 -2.29 33.23
CA LYS A 196 -8.77 -1.50 32.71
C LYS A 196 -9.84 -1.49 33.79
N ASN A 197 -9.99 -0.36 34.46
CA ASN A 197 -10.91 -0.22 35.60
C ASN A 197 -12.34 0.04 35.10
N ASP A 198 -13.28 -0.80 35.53
CA ASP A 198 -14.69 -0.53 35.39
C ASP A 198 -15.17 0.32 36.59
N ARG A 199 -15.66 1.52 36.31
CA ARG A 199 -16.14 2.45 37.33
C ARG A 199 -17.61 2.22 37.71
N VAL A 200 -18.34 1.46 36.88
CA VAL A 200 -19.78 1.19 37.08
C VAL A 200 -19.96 -0.11 37.81
N ASP A 201 -19.32 -1.18 37.38
CA ASP A 201 -19.37 -2.49 38.02
C ASP A 201 -17.94 -3.13 38.09
N PRO A 202 -17.14 -2.71 39.08
CA PRO A 202 -15.75 -3.22 39.20
C PRO A 202 -15.65 -4.73 39.44
N SER A 203 -16.73 -5.37 39.92
CA SER A 203 -16.82 -6.81 40.21
C SER A 203 -17.54 -7.60 39.12
N GLY A 204 -17.94 -6.95 38.03
CA GLY A 204 -18.69 -7.54 36.95
C GLY A 204 -17.94 -8.65 36.18
N ASP A 205 -18.65 -9.41 35.35
CA ASP A 205 -18.12 -10.52 34.58
C ASP A 205 -17.21 -10.01 33.46
N THR A 206 -15.91 -10.22 33.61
CA THR A 206 -14.88 -9.80 32.64
C THR A 206 -15.01 -10.48 31.29
N LYS A 207 -15.65 -11.66 31.19
CA LYS A 207 -15.91 -12.35 29.92
C LYS A 207 -16.98 -11.67 29.09
N GLN A 208 -17.85 -10.89 29.73
CA GLN A 208 -18.88 -10.10 29.07
C GLN A 208 -18.46 -8.64 28.88
N GLY A 209 -17.21 -8.30 29.18
CA GLY A 209 -16.67 -6.95 29.05
C GLY A 209 -16.90 -6.04 30.26
N PHE A 210 -17.48 -6.56 31.36
CA PHE A 210 -17.65 -5.83 32.61
C PHE A 210 -16.49 -6.10 33.57
N GLY A 211 -16.39 -5.26 34.63
CA GLY A 211 -15.41 -5.45 35.70
C GLY A 211 -13.99 -4.95 35.35
N ASN A 212 -13.10 -5.16 36.29
CA ASN A 212 -11.71 -4.76 36.16
C ASN A 212 -10.93 -5.81 35.37
N VAL A 213 -10.45 -5.48 34.16
CA VAL A 213 -9.73 -6.39 33.27
C VAL A 213 -8.24 -6.08 33.32
N PRO A 214 -7.41 -6.97 33.88
CA PRO A 214 -5.95 -6.84 33.76
C PRO A 214 -5.53 -7.13 32.31
N PHE A 215 -4.56 -6.38 31.82
CA PHE A 215 -3.95 -6.62 30.51
C PHE A 215 -2.43 -6.61 30.61
N HIS A 216 -1.82 -7.42 29.79
CA HIS A 216 -0.37 -7.49 29.61
C HIS A 216 -0.05 -6.99 28.20
N ARG A 217 1.05 -6.23 28.07
CA ARG A 217 1.48 -5.65 26.80
C ARG A 217 2.98 -5.88 26.64
N THR A 218 3.38 -6.46 25.53
CA THR A 218 4.76 -6.57 25.11
C THR A 218 5.06 -5.50 24.07
N GLU A 219 5.93 -4.56 24.42
CA GLU A 219 6.53 -3.57 23.54
C GLU A 219 8.02 -3.87 23.37
N PHE A 220 8.73 -3.09 22.59
CA PHE A 220 10.15 -3.31 22.34
C PHE A 220 10.92 -2.00 22.45
N VAL A 221 12.21 -2.12 22.78
CA VAL A 221 13.24 -1.11 22.58
C VAL A 221 14.24 -1.66 21.58
N ALA A 222 14.90 -0.79 20.81
CA ALA A 222 15.86 -1.19 19.80
C ALA A 222 17.13 -0.32 19.83
N GLY A 223 18.23 -0.88 19.38
CA GLY A 223 19.46 -0.14 19.12
C GLY A 223 19.36 0.73 17.86
N GLU A 224 18.69 0.23 16.83
CA GLU A 224 18.41 0.98 15.60
C GLU A 224 17.03 0.57 15.03
N ILE A 225 16.29 1.53 14.48
CA ILE A 225 15.11 1.31 13.65
C ILE A 225 15.38 1.92 12.28
N LYS A 226 15.17 1.16 11.22
CA LYS A 226 15.48 1.60 9.87
C LYS A 226 14.38 1.22 8.88
N ALA A 227 13.97 2.18 8.07
CA ALA A 227 13.13 1.95 6.90
C ALA A 227 14.00 1.72 5.67
N TYR A 228 13.66 0.71 4.89
CA TYR A 228 14.31 0.34 3.64
C TYR A 228 13.35 0.51 2.48
N PHE A 229 13.85 1.06 1.36
CA PHE A 229 13.06 1.21 0.14
C PHE A 229 13.87 0.73 -1.07
N ASN A 230 13.19 0.04 -1.97
CA ASN A 230 13.77 -0.48 -3.20
C ASN A 230 12.85 -0.12 -4.37
N LEU A 231 13.33 0.71 -5.29
CA LEU A 231 12.68 0.98 -6.56
C LEU A 231 13.37 0.16 -7.66
N ASP A 232 12.64 -0.80 -8.23
CA ASP A 232 13.10 -1.71 -9.26
C ASP A 232 13.08 -1.03 -10.64
N LEU A 233 14.17 -0.38 -10.99
CA LEU A 233 14.30 0.33 -12.26
C LEU A 233 14.42 -0.63 -13.46
N ALA A 234 14.99 -1.81 -13.26
CA ALA A 234 15.07 -2.82 -14.31
C ALA A 234 13.67 -3.37 -14.67
N LEU A 235 12.87 -3.67 -13.66
CA LEU A 235 11.47 -4.09 -13.84
C LEU A 235 10.66 -3.00 -14.54
N LEU A 236 10.77 -1.74 -14.08
CA LEU A 236 10.06 -0.60 -14.66
C LEU A 236 10.41 -0.42 -16.15
N ARG A 237 11.70 -0.50 -16.51
CA ARG A 237 12.12 -0.47 -17.91
C ARG A 237 11.58 -1.67 -18.70
N GLY A 238 11.51 -2.85 -18.08
CA GLY A 238 10.94 -4.06 -18.67
C GLY A 238 9.47 -3.92 -19.06
N TYR A 239 8.74 -3.01 -18.44
CA TYR A 239 7.35 -2.71 -18.79
C TYR A 239 7.22 -1.97 -20.13
N GLY A 240 8.30 -1.40 -20.68
CA GLY A 240 8.31 -0.75 -21.97
C GLY A 240 7.24 0.34 -22.11
N LEU A 241 7.03 1.09 -21.04
CA LEU A 241 6.14 2.25 -21.02
C LEU A 241 6.79 3.44 -21.72
N PRO A 242 6.03 4.42 -22.22
CA PRO A 242 6.57 5.68 -22.72
C PRO A 242 7.44 6.37 -21.67
N ASP A 243 8.43 7.14 -22.11
CA ASP A 243 9.42 7.77 -21.23
C ASP A 243 8.77 8.69 -20.17
N GLU A 244 7.78 9.47 -20.58
CA GLU A 244 7.02 10.35 -19.67
C GLU A 244 6.26 9.55 -18.60
N ALA A 245 5.73 8.38 -18.94
CA ALA A 245 5.05 7.51 -17.99
C ALA A 245 6.04 6.83 -17.04
N ALA A 246 7.19 6.37 -17.52
CA ALA A 246 8.25 5.82 -16.69
C ALA A 246 8.79 6.89 -15.71
N GLN A 247 9.02 8.13 -16.18
CA GLN A 247 9.44 9.25 -15.34
C GLN A 247 8.37 9.60 -14.29
N LEU A 248 7.08 9.58 -14.67
CA LEU A 248 5.98 9.80 -13.72
C LEU A 248 5.99 8.74 -12.61
N LEU A 249 6.14 7.46 -12.96
CA LEU A 249 6.17 6.39 -11.96
C LEU A 249 7.39 6.51 -11.03
N ILE A 250 8.55 6.95 -11.53
CA ILE A 250 9.73 7.24 -10.70
C ILE A 250 9.44 8.42 -9.77
N ALA A 251 8.99 9.56 -10.30
CA ALA A 251 8.70 10.77 -9.52
C ALA A 251 7.66 10.48 -8.43
N LEU A 252 6.56 9.79 -8.78
CA LEU A 252 5.50 9.43 -7.86
C LEU A 252 6.00 8.45 -6.78
N SER A 253 6.86 7.49 -7.13
CA SER A 253 7.49 6.60 -6.16
C SER A 253 8.36 7.34 -5.15
N LEU A 254 9.20 8.25 -5.61
CA LEU A 254 10.06 9.06 -4.75
C LEU A 254 9.26 10.03 -3.87
N PHE A 255 8.21 10.65 -4.43
CA PHE A 255 7.27 11.46 -3.67
C PHE A 255 6.64 10.67 -2.53
N LYS A 256 6.12 9.46 -2.81
CA LYS A 256 5.51 8.59 -1.81
C LYS A 256 6.47 8.25 -0.67
N VAL A 257 7.73 7.94 -0.98
CA VAL A 257 8.75 7.67 0.04
C VAL A 257 8.98 8.92 0.91
N ARG A 258 9.17 10.10 0.31
CA ARG A 258 9.33 11.35 1.06
C ARG A 258 8.13 11.65 1.95
N ARG A 259 6.92 11.58 1.38
CA ARG A 259 5.68 11.89 2.10
C ARG A 259 5.42 10.88 3.22
N PHE A 260 5.66 9.60 2.99
CA PHE A 260 5.56 8.58 4.04
C PHE A 260 6.49 8.88 5.20
N LEU A 261 7.75 9.24 4.93
CA LEU A 261 8.72 9.58 5.97
C LEU A 261 8.40 10.91 6.69
N SER A 262 7.70 11.84 6.05
CA SER A 262 7.35 13.14 6.67
C SER A 262 6.04 13.10 7.46
N THR A 263 5.05 12.30 7.05
CA THR A 263 3.69 12.33 7.62
C THR A 263 3.09 10.97 7.92
N GLY A 264 3.66 9.88 7.41
CA GLY A 264 3.07 8.53 7.46
C GLY A 264 3.61 7.61 8.55
N LEU A 265 4.48 8.10 9.45
CA LEU A 265 5.20 7.25 10.42
C LEU A 265 4.43 6.97 11.72
N ARG A 266 3.19 7.46 11.86
CA ARG A 266 2.28 6.96 12.89
C ARG A 266 1.71 5.62 12.44
N LEU A 267 2.46 4.55 12.71
CA LEU A 267 2.12 3.21 12.23
C LEU A 267 0.93 2.62 13.01
N ARG A 268 0.88 2.87 14.31
CA ARG A 268 -0.20 2.50 15.26
C ARG A 268 -0.06 3.33 16.54
N THR A 269 -1.03 3.25 17.45
CA THR A 269 -1.05 4.07 18.67
C THR A 269 0.26 3.97 19.47
N ALA A 270 0.84 2.79 19.60
CA ALA A 270 2.08 2.58 20.34
C ALA A 270 3.32 2.42 19.42
N CYS A 271 3.22 2.88 18.18
CA CYS A 271 4.35 2.91 17.23
C CYS A 271 4.25 4.17 16.37
N ASP A 272 4.59 5.29 16.96
CA ASP A 272 4.67 6.60 16.32
C ASP A 272 6.14 6.98 16.21
N LEU A 273 6.63 7.06 14.99
CA LEU A 273 8.05 7.24 14.68
C LEU A 273 8.27 8.58 13.98
N GLU A 274 9.51 9.04 14.02
CA GLU A 274 9.99 10.16 13.22
C GLU A 274 11.29 9.81 12.52
N LEU A 275 11.60 10.56 11.46
CA LEU A 275 12.86 10.46 10.73
C LEU A 275 14.00 10.98 11.61
N ASP A 276 15.06 10.18 11.77
CA ASP A 276 16.29 10.52 12.50
C ASP A 276 17.41 10.78 11.49
N GLY A 277 17.56 12.03 11.07
CA GLY A 277 18.48 12.44 10.00
C GLY A 277 17.79 12.55 8.64
N ASP A 278 18.45 12.10 7.58
CA ASP A 278 18.00 12.22 6.19
C ASP A 278 17.76 10.86 5.53
N LEU A 279 16.91 10.87 4.49
CA LEU A 279 16.79 9.76 3.56
C LEU A 279 18.06 9.62 2.75
N THR A 280 18.73 8.49 2.89
CA THR A 280 20.02 8.20 2.25
C THR A 280 19.84 7.28 1.06
N VAL A 281 20.44 7.61 -0.09
CA VAL A 281 20.55 6.71 -1.23
C VAL A 281 21.80 5.86 -1.07
N THR A 282 21.63 4.55 -0.92
CA THR A 282 22.75 3.61 -0.79
C THR A 282 23.20 3.07 -2.14
N ARG A 283 22.32 3.14 -3.17
CA ARG A 283 22.60 2.74 -4.56
C ARG A 283 21.62 3.42 -5.52
N PRO A 284 22.07 4.00 -6.66
CA PRO A 284 23.47 4.22 -7.05
C PRO A 284 24.14 5.35 -6.28
N ALA A 285 25.46 5.41 -6.31
CA ALA A 285 26.17 6.59 -5.86
C ALA A 285 25.87 7.79 -6.78
N GLY A 286 25.87 8.99 -6.20
CA GLY A 286 25.72 10.25 -6.96
C GLY A 286 24.26 10.64 -7.29
N PHE A 287 23.26 9.87 -6.83
CA PHE A 287 21.85 10.27 -6.88
C PHE A 287 21.39 10.73 -5.49
N THR A 288 20.66 11.82 -5.45
CA THR A 288 19.99 12.29 -4.23
C THR A 288 18.51 12.43 -4.51
N VAL A 289 17.67 11.92 -3.62
CA VAL A 289 16.21 12.04 -3.77
C VAL A 289 15.81 13.51 -3.63
N PRO A 290 15.17 14.10 -4.64
CA PRO A 290 14.75 15.50 -4.60
C PRO A 290 13.80 15.80 -3.42
N PRO A 291 13.66 17.08 -3.01
CA PRO A 291 12.67 17.50 -2.04
C PRO A 291 11.24 17.13 -2.45
N GLU A 292 10.37 16.93 -1.48
CA GLU A 292 8.95 16.57 -1.70
C GLU A 292 8.23 17.58 -2.61
N THR A 293 8.49 18.87 -2.42
CA THR A 293 7.91 19.97 -3.22
C THR A 293 8.26 19.86 -4.69
N ASP A 294 9.51 19.54 -4.99
CA ASP A 294 10.01 19.42 -6.36
C ASP A 294 9.45 18.18 -7.05
N LEU A 295 9.34 17.07 -6.29
CA LEU A 295 8.71 15.84 -6.76
C LEU A 295 7.23 16.02 -7.05
N LEU A 296 6.49 16.78 -6.22
CA LEU A 296 5.09 17.11 -6.49
C LEU A 296 4.92 17.96 -7.74
N ALA A 297 5.75 18.97 -7.92
CA ALA A 297 5.73 19.82 -9.12
C ALA A 297 6.01 18.98 -10.38
N GLU A 298 6.97 18.08 -10.30
CA GLU A 298 7.32 17.17 -11.39
C GLU A 298 6.19 16.16 -11.68
N CYS A 299 5.57 15.56 -10.65
CA CYS A 299 4.41 14.69 -10.81
C CYS A 299 3.28 15.42 -11.55
N LYS A 300 2.94 16.64 -11.11
CA LYS A 300 1.89 17.45 -11.74
C LYS A 300 2.19 17.73 -13.23
N ARG A 301 3.43 18.04 -13.56
CA ARG A 301 3.87 18.25 -14.94
C ARG A 301 3.73 16.98 -15.78
N LEU A 302 4.22 15.85 -15.24
CA LEU A 302 4.22 14.56 -15.94
C LEU A 302 2.81 13.99 -16.09
N ILE A 303 1.91 14.18 -15.11
CA ILE A 303 0.49 13.82 -15.23
C ILE A 303 -0.12 14.50 -16.46
N GLY A 304 0.18 15.80 -16.67
CA GLY A 304 -0.28 16.52 -17.85
C GLY A 304 0.21 15.92 -19.17
N GLN A 305 1.45 15.41 -19.20
CA GLN A 305 2.04 14.77 -20.39
C GLN A 305 1.51 13.35 -20.63
N CYS A 306 1.14 12.65 -19.57
CA CYS A 306 0.66 11.26 -19.64
C CYS A 306 -0.83 11.12 -19.94
N ARG A 307 -1.61 12.22 -20.06
CA ARG A 307 -3.07 12.16 -20.23
C ARG A 307 -3.54 11.21 -21.33
N GLN A 308 -2.83 11.15 -22.44
CA GLN A 308 -3.15 10.27 -23.58
C GLN A 308 -3.05 8.76 -23.23
N HIS A 309 -2.39 8.41 -22.15
CA HIS A 309 -2.22 7.04 -21.68
C HIS A 309 -3.22 6.64 -20.60
N PHE A 310 -4.03 7.58 -20.13
CA PHE A 310 -4.98 7.41 -19.04
C PHE A 310 -6.40 7.17 -19.56
N ALA A 311 -7.25 6.63 -18.69
CA ALA A 311 -8.68 6.55 -18.97
C ALA A 311 -9.27 7.99 -19.07
N GLU A 312 -10.30 8.15 -19.89
CA GLU A 312 -11.05 9.40 -20.01
C GLU A 312 -12.53 9.12 -19.67
N PRO A 313 -13.08 9.75 -18.63
CA PRO A 313 -12.40 10.58 -17.62
C PRO A 313 -11.39 9.78 -16.77
N PRO A 314 -10.42 10.44 -16.13
CA PRO A 314 -9.37 9.75 -15.36
C PRO A 314 -9.95 8.98 -14.17
N ILE A 315 -11.00 9.46 -13.54
CA ILE A 315 -11.72 8.73 -12.49
C ILE A 315 -12.75 7.83 -13.17
N THR A 316 -12.51 6.51 -13.08
CA THR A 316 -13.46 5.51 -13.55
C THR A 316 -14.39 5.13 -12.40
N GLU A 317 -15.70 5.29 -12.58
CA GLU A 317 -16.67 5.03 -11.51
C GLU A 317 -17.37 3.68 -11.69
N VAL A 318 -17.65 3.01 -10.58
CA VAL A 318 -18.47 1.80 -10.48
C VAL A 318 -19.40 1.91 -9.28
N VAL A 319 -20.62 1.44 -9.41
CA VAL A 319 -21.61 1.43 -8.34
C VAL A 319 -21.58 0.08 -7.63
N TRP A 320 -21.36 0.09 -6.32
CA TRP A 320 -21.41 -1.11 -5.51
C TRP A 320 -22.82 -1.42 -5.04
N GLU A 321 -23.32 -2.54 -5.49
CA GLU A 321 -24.43 -3.28 -4.91
C GLU A 321 -23.98 -4.72 -4.72
N PRO A 322 -24.18 -5.32 -3.53
CA PRO A 322 -23.88 -6.73 -3.34
C PRO A 322 -24.66 -7.56 -4.35
N ALA A 323 -24.00 -8.48 -5.03
CA ALA A 323 -24.69 -9.39 -5.93
C ALA A 323 -25.80 -10.12 -5.16
N ARG A 324 -27.04 -10.10 -5.68
CA ARG A 324 -28.16 -10.78 -5.05
C ARG A 324 -27.87 -12.27 -5.00
N THR A 325 -27.58 -12.79 -3.81
CA THR A 325 -27.48 -14.23 -3.60
C THR A 325 -28.86 -14.85 -3.87
N THR A 326 -29.06 -15.36 -5.08
CA THR A 326 -30.15 -16.31 -5.30
C THR A 326 -29.91 -17.45 -4.31
N ARG A 327 -30.86 -17.70 -3.43
CA ARG A 327 -30.89 -18.74 -2.38
C ARG A 327 -30.80 -20.16 -2.92
N ARG A 328 -29.91 -20.40 -3.88
CA ARG A 328 -29.70 -21.73 -4.52
C ARG A 328 -28.21 -22.07 -4.36
N GLY A 329 -27.82 -22.61 -3.21
CA GLY A 329 -26.47 -23.12 -3.08
C GLY A 329 -25.86 -23.08 -1.68
N LYS A 330 -26.65 -23.33 -0.61
CA LYS A 330 -26.04 -23.59 0.71
C LYS A 330 -25.29 -24.93 0.79
N ASN A 331 -25.32 -25.75 -0.27
CA ASN A 331 -24.67 -27.07 -0.31
C ASN A 331 -23.44 -27.18 -1.22
N ALA A 332 -22.99 -26.09 -1.87
CA ALA A 332 -21.81 -26.17 -2.77
C ALA A 332 -20.53 -25.55 -2.18
N ARG A 333 -20.58 -24.94 -1.00
CA ARG A 333 -19.42 -24.30 -0.38
C ARG A 333 -18.60 -25.18 0.56
N ALA A 334 -18.96 -26.47 0.69
CA ALA A 334 -18.21 -27.40 1.55
C ALA A 334 -17.18 -28.27 0.79
N ALA A 335 -17.08 -28.16 -0.55
CA ALA A 335 -16.22 -29.02 -1.36
C ALA A 335 -14.99 -28.33 -2.00
N ASP A 336 -14.89 -27.00 -1.97
CA ASP A 336 -13.76 -26.29 -2.62
C ASP A 336 -12.75 -25.64 -1.66
N THR A 337 -12.74 -26.03 -0.39
CA THR A 337 -11.80 -25.49 0.62
C THR A 337 -10.61 -26.40 0.93
N GLU A 338 -10.40 -27.47 0.15
CA GLU A 338 -9.20 -28.30 0.28
C GLU A 338 -8.43 -28.35 -1.05
N ASN A 339 -7.86 -27.26 -1.48
CA ASN A 339 -6.62 -27.20 -2.28
C ASN A 339 -6.36 -25.77 -2.73
N GLY A 340 -5.53 -25.07 -1.97
CA GLY A 340 -5.13 -23.69 -2.30
C GLY A 340 -4.28 -23.12 -1.17
N SER A 341 -3.16 -23.78 -0.93
CA SER A 341 -1.88 -23.28 -0.37
C SER A 341 -1.85 -21.85 0.14
N THR A 342 -1.69 -21.74 1.44
CA THR A 342 -0.61 -21.00 2.12
C THR A 342 0.18 -20.03 1.23
N GLU A 343 -0.32 -18.80 1.12
CA GLU A 343 0.46 -17.56 1.01
C GLU A 343 -0.52 -16.39 0.92
N ASN A 344 -0.47 -15.53 1.93
CA ASN A 344 -1.23 -14.28 2.11
C ASN A 344 -2.45 -14.32 3.04
N ALA A 345 -2.20 -14.66 4.29
CA ALA A 345 -3.00 -14.12 5.39
C ALA A 345 -2.29 -12.85 5.91
N ASP A 346 -2.50 -11.73 5.25
CA ASP A 346 -2.24 -10.43 5.83
C ASP A 346 -3.43 -10.13 6.74
N ALA A 347 -3.23 -10.33 8.03
CA ALA A 347 -4.23 -9.99 9.03
C ALA A 347 -4.46 -8.47 8.98
N SER A 348 -5.65 -8.08 8.60
CA SER A 348 -6.17 -6.76 8.86
C SER A 348 -6.02 -6.46 10.35
N ASP A 349 -5.37 -5.35 10.69
CA ASP A 349 -5.40 -4.76 12.02
C ASP A 349 -6.87 -4.44 12.37
N GLU A 350 -7.59 -5.38 12.96
CA GLU A 350 -8.81 -5.07 13.69
C GLU A 350 -8.40 -4.41 15.00
N GLU A 351 -8.18 -3.09 14.94
CA GLU A 351 -8.34 -2.27 16.13
C GLU A 351 -9.84 -2.23 16.47
N GLU A 352 -10.28 -3.12 17.35
CA GLU A 352 -11.50 -2.85 18.10
C GLU A 352 -11.30 -1.60 18.96
N GLY A 353 -11.55 -0.46 18.35
CA GLY A 353 -11.85 0.77 19.05
C GLY A 353 -13.24 0.67 19.66
N SER A 354 -13.37 0.07 20.83
CA SER A 354 -14.56 0.28 21.63
C SER A 354 -14.41 1.57 22.40
N ASP A 355 -14.74 2.68 21.76
CA ASP A 355 -15.26 3.85 22.44
C ASP A 355 -16.77 3.69 22.58
N ARG A 356 -17.19 3.30 23.77
CA ARG A 356 -18.46 3.70 24.38
C ARG A 356 -18.33 3.76 25.90
#